data_777d8baf48cc3d11a92cdbbdbc679d69
#
_entry.id   777d8baf48cc3d11a92cdbbdbc679d69
#
_cell.length_a   1.000
_cell.length_b   1.000
_cell.length_c   1.000
_cell.angle_alpha   90.00
_cell.angle_beta   90.00
_cell.angle_gamma   90.00
#
_symmetry.space_group_name_H-M   'P 1'
#
loop_
_entity.id
_entity.type
_entity.pdbx_description
1 polymer ?
#
loop_
_entity_poly.entity_id
_entity_poly.type
_entity_poly.pdbx_seq_one_letter_code
_entity_poly.pdbx_strand_id
1 'polypeptide(L)'
;KMNELGFEVMHVYGLTETYGHVTQCAWNDAWNEFDEEKQNEIKARQGVRYPNTEGIAVMNPETMVEVPKDGKTIGEIMIKGNVVMKGYFKDKEATSKAMDGGWFHSGDLAVMHSDGYVKIQDRSKDIIISGGENISSIEIENTLAKHPSVSIAAVVAKPDDKWGEVPCAFIEMVKDKPVTEKELISFCKETLAGFKVPKQVVFCDLPKTSTGKIQ
;
A
#
# COMPACT_ATOMS: atom_id res chain seq x y z
N LYS A 1 18.08 -11.34 -4.07
CA LYS A 1 18.09 -11.93 -5.44
C LYS A 1 18.46 -10.90 -6.51
N MET A 2 17.76 -9.76 -6.67
CA MET A 2 18.10 -8.78 -7.73
C MET A 2 19.48 -8.16 -7.52
N ASN A 3 19.83 -7.80 -6.28
CA ASN A 3 21.16 -7.28 -5.94
C ASN A 3 22.26 -8.33 -6.18
N GLU A 4 22.02 -9.62 -5.90
CA GLU A 4 22.95 -10.72 -6.20
C GLU A 4 23.22 -10.89 -7.70
N LEU A 5 22.28 -10.42 -8.53
CA LEU A 5 22.40 -10.40 -9.99
C LEU A 5 22.99 -9.08 -10.52
N GLY A 6 23.41 -8.17 -9.63
CA GLY A 6 24.00 -6.89 -9.98
C GLY A 6 23.00 -5.80 -10.41
N PHE A 7 21.69 -5.98 -10.15
CA PHE A 7 20.69 -4.96 -10.44
C PHE A 7 20.51 -4.04 -9.25
N GLU A 8 20.50 -2.74 -9.52
CA GLU A 8 20.00 -1.72 -8.59
C GLU A 8 18.50 -1.54 -8.81
N VAL A 9 17.71 -1.75 -7.76
CA VAL A 9 16.24 -1.64 -7.82
C VAL A 9 15.81 -0.37 -7.11
N MET A 10 15.19 0.55 -7.86
CA MET A 10 14.59 1.77 -7.32
C MET A 10 13.07 1.63 -7.31
N HIS A 11 12.46 1.85 -6.14
CA HIS A 11 11.01 1.89 -6.01
C HIS A 11 10.49 3.23 -6.54
N VAL A 12 9.47 3.18 -7.37
CA VAL A 12 8.77 4.35 -7.91
C VAL A 12 7.26 4.17 -7.74
N TYR A 13 6.54 5.29 -7.65
CA TYR A 13 5.08 5.28 -7.58
C TYR A 13 4.49 6.28 -8.58
N GLY A 14 3.40 5.89 -9.19
CA GLY A 14 2.60 6.69 -10.10
C GLY A 14 1.39 5.91 -10.58
N LEU A 15 0.51 6.59 -11.28
CA LEU A 15 -0.80 6.11 -11.75
C LEU A 15 -0.92 6.38 -13.25
N THR A 16 -1.88 5.76 -13.89
CA THR A 16 -2.26 6.09 -15.28
C THR A 16 -2.67 7.57 -15.39
N GLU A 17 -3.35 8.06 -14.38
CA GLU A 17 -3.82 9.44 -14.25
C GLU A 17 -2.69 10.47 -14.10
N THR A 18 -1.46 10.02 -13.81
CA THR A 18 -0.28 10.87 -13.69
C THR A 18 0.77 10.65 -14.79
N TYR A 19 0.41 9.93 -15.87
CA TYR A 19 1.27 9.66 -17.01
C TYR A 19 2.65 9.08 -16.66
N GLY A 20 2.73 8.33 -15.59
CA GLY A 20 3.98 7.72 -15.12
C GLY A 20 4.22 7.97 -13.64
N HIS A 21 5.47 7.79 -13.22
CA HIS A 21 5.82 7.94 -11.81
C HIS A 21 5.91 9.41 -11.38
N VAL A 22 5.46 9.65 -10.16
CA VAL A 22 5.43 10.97 -9.51
C VAL A 22 6.31 11.02 -8.27
N THR A 23 6.72 9.86 -7.77
CA THR A 23 7.73 9.73 -6.72
C THR A 23 8.78 8.69 -7.08
N GLN A 24 9.93 8.80 -6.45
CA GLN A 24 11.00 7.82 -6.48
C GLN A 24 11.64 7.68 -5.11
N CYS A 25 12.02 6.45 -4.74
CA CYS A 25 12.77 6.19 -3.54
C CYS A 25 14.26 6.48 -3.81
N ALA A 26 14.61 7.77 -3.92
CA ALA A 26 15.99 8.21 -4.11
C ALA A 26 16.84 7.72 -2.92
N TRP A 27 17.95 7.03 -3.20
CA TRP A 27 18.82 6.52 -2.16
C TRP A 27 19.71 7.64 -1.61
N ASN A 28 19.92 7.65 -0.29
CA ASN A 28 20.89 8.51 0.35
C ASN A 28 22.07 7.65 0.81
N ASP A 29 23.29 8.03 0.44
CA ASP A 29 24.50 7.27 0.74
C ASP A 29 24.73 7.03 2.23
N ALA A 30 24.26 7.93 3.09
CA ALA A 30 24.32 7.76 4.54
C ALA A 30 23.54 6.51 5.04
N TRP A 31 22.58 6.00 4.26
CA TRP A 31 21.81 4.81 4.61
C TRP A 31 22.56 3.50 4.33
N ASN A 32 23.69 3.55 3.66
CA ASN A 32 24.57 2.38 3.46
C ASN A 32 25.14 1.87 4.79
N GLU A 33 25.17 2.72 5.83
CA GLU A 33 25.65 2.36 7.17
C GLU A 33 24.59 1.63 8.01
N PHE A 34 23.31 1.62 7.57
CA PHE A 34 22.25 0.90 8.27
C PHE A 34 22.34 -0.60 7.99
N ASP A 35 21.82 -1.40 8.92
CA ASP A 35 21.65 -2.82 8.69
C ASP A 35 20.70 -3.13 7.51
N GLU A 36 20.73 -4.36 7.02
CA GLU A 36 19.96 -4.78 5.86
C GLU A 36 18.45 -4.64 6.08
N GLU A 37 17.96 -4.88 7.30
CA GLU A 37 16.53 -4.76 7.63
C GLU A 37 16.07 -3.32 7.48
N LYS A 38 16.83 -2.37 8.02
CA LYS A 38 16.54 -0.93 7.91
C LYS A 38 16.64 -0.41 6.49
N GLN A 39 17.64 -0.88 5.74
CA GLN A 39 17.77 -0.54 4.32
C GLN A 39 16.56 -1.05 3.53
N ASN A 40 16.09 -2.26 3.77
CA ASN A 40 14.92 -2.83 3.11
C ASN A 40 13.62 -2.07 3.49
N GLU A 41 13.47 -1.66 4.74
CA GLU A 41 12.36 -0.80 5.17
C GLU A 41 12.32 0.52 4.40
N ILE A 42 13.48 1.16 4.19
CA ILE A 42 13.58 2.41 3.44
C ILE A 42 13.29 2.18 1.95
N LYS A 43 13.87 1.14 1.34
CA LYS A 43 13.65 0.77 -0.07
C LYS A 43 12.20 0.44 -0.39
N ALA A 44 11.42 0.03 0.61
CA ALA A 44 9.99 -0.25 0.46
C ALA A 44 9.11 1.02 0.40
N ARG A 45 9.65 2.21 0.70
CA ARG A 45 8.92 3.48 0.61
C ARG A 45 8.75 3.90 -0.85
N GLN A 46 7.69 4.65 -1.14
CA GLN A 46 7.47 5.23 -2.47
C GLN A 46 8.38 6.43 -2.74
N GLY A 47 9.00 6.97 -1.69
CA GLY A 47 10.05 7.96 -1.79
C GLY A 47 9.58 9.40 -1.83
N VAL A 48 10.37 10.23 -2.49
CA VAL A 48 10.17 11.68 -2.58
C VAL A 48 9.63 12.09 -3.95
N ARG A 49 9.13 13.30 -4.06
CA ARG A 49 8.60 13.91 -5.27
C ARG A 49 9.61 13.81 -6.44
N TYR A 50 9.15 13.32 -7.57
CA TYR A 50 9.94 13.30 -8.81
C TYR A 50 10.03 14.70 -9.44
N PRO A 51 11.15 15.06 -10.09
CA PRO A 51 11.40 16.43 -10.58
C PRO A 51 10.33 17.00 -11.53
N ASN A 52 9.65 16.16 -12.33
CA ASN A 52 8.61 16.60 -13.27
C ASN A 52 7.23 16.81 -12.60
N THR A 53 7.11 16.51 -11.32
CA THR A 53 5.86 16.68 -10.55
C THR A 53 5.92 17.99 -9.78
N GLU A 54 4.89 18.83 -9.88
CA GLU A 54 4.83 20.14 -9.24
C GLU A 54 4.66 20.02 -7.72
N GLY A 55 3.79 19.11 -7.26
CA GLY A 55 3.53 18.88 -5.84
C GLY A 55 3.10 17.46 -5.53
N ILE A 56 3.59 16.95 -4.40
CA ILE A 56 3.12 15.73 -3.73
C ILE A 56 2.91 16.10 -2.27
N ALA A 57 1.74 15.77 -1.74
CA ALA A 57 1.41 15.95 -0.33
C ALA A 57 0.62 14.74 0.18
N VAL A 58 0.68 14.50 1.47
CA VAL A 58 -0.24 13.58 2.16
C VAL A 58 -1.18 14.43 2.98
N MET A 59 -2.47 14.41 2.64
CA MET A 59 -3.47 15.32 3.20
C MET A 59 -4.67 14.55 3.76
N ASN A 60 -5.33 15.16 4.71
CA ASN A 60 -6.69 14.74 5.06
C ASN A 60 -7.62 15.12 3.89
N PRO A 61 -8.33 14.16 3.26
CA PRO A 61 -9.11 14.42 2.05
C PRO A 61 -10.34 15.29 2.26
N GLU A 62 -10.83 15.42 3.51
CA GLU A 62 -12.00 16.24 3.83
C GLU A 62 -11.63 17.70 4.11
N THR A 63 -10.53 17.90 4.82
CA THR A 63 -10.10 19.25 5.24
C THR A 63 -9.06 19.89 4.32
N MET A 64 -8.46 19.11 3.42
CA MET A 64 -7.36 19.49 2.52
C MET A 64 -6.15 20.05 3.28
N VAL A 65 -5.95 19.62 4.53
CA VAL A 65 -4.80 19.99 5.36
C VAL A 65 -3.76 18.89 5.32
N GLU A 66 -2.49 19.25 5.12
CA GLU A 66 -1.38 18.30 5.18
C GLU A 66 -1.29 17.63 6.54
N VAL A 67 -1.07 16.31 6.54
CA VAL A 67 -0.84 15.56 7.77
C VAL A 67 0.58 15.84 8.31
N PRO A 68 0.81 15.66 9.63
CA PRO A 68 2.15 15.74 10.20
C PRO A 68 3.12 14.76 9.53
N LYS A 69 4.38 15.17 9.39
CA LYS A 69 5.46 14.33 8.85
C LYS A 69 6.06 13.42 9.93
N ASP A 70 5.19 12.66 10.59
CA ASP A 70 5.53 11.81 11.74
C ASP A 70 5.69 10.32 11.38
N GLY A 71 5.42 9.95 10.12
CA GLY A 71 5.43 8.58 9.64
C GLY A 71 4.33 7.71 10.22
N LYS A 72 3.28 8.29 10.80
CA LYS A 72 2.18 7.59 11.50
C LYS A 72 0.81 8.09 11.10
N THR A 73 0.64 9.42 11.02
CA THR A 73 -0.66 10.02 10.67
C THR A 73 -0.98 9.72 9.21
N ILE A 74 -2.09 9.03 8.99
CA ILE A 74 -2.53 8.61 7.65
C ILE A 74 -3.29 9.76 6.98
N GLY A 75 -3.02 9.98 5.71
CA GLY A 75 -3.77 10.83 4.81
C GLY A 75 -3.77 10.24 3.41
N GLU A 76 -4.43 10.91 2.48
CA GLU A 76 -4.43 10.54 1.06
C GLU A 76 -3.27 11.22 0.33
N ILE A 77 -2.65 10.51 -0.62
CA ILE A 77 -1.64 11.10 -1.50
C ILE A 77 -2.35 12.03 -2.49
N MET A 78 -2.00 13.30 -2.42
CA MET A 78 -2.48 14.35 -3.33
C MET A 78 -1.36 14.74 -4.29
N ILE A 79 -1.71 14.86 -5.57
CA ILE A 79 -0.74 15.09 -6.64
C ILE A 79 -1.13 16.34 -7.42
N LYS A 80 -0.13 17.16 -7.76
CA LYS A 80 -0.32 18.37 -8.55
C LYS A 80 0.78 18.51 -9.60
N GLY A 81 0.40 18.99 -10.78
CA GLY A 81 1.35 19.30 -11.84
C GLY A 81 0.87 18.91 -13.24
N ASN A 82 1.69 19.24 -14.23
CA ASN A 82 1.40 19.02 -15.65
C ASN A 82 1.33 17.53 -16.04
N VAL A 83 1.81 16.64 -15.19
CA VAL A 83 1.73 15.19 -15.42
C VAL A 83 0.37 14.60 -15.08
N VAL A 84 -0.47 15.36 -14.36
CA VAL A 84 -1.82 14.93 -14.00
C VAL A 84 -2.74 15.05 -15.22
N MET A 85 -3.57 14.03 -15.42
CA MET A 85 -4.57 13.99 -16.51
C MET A 85 -5.51 15.20 -16.49
N LYS A 86 -6.12 15.52 -17.63
CA LYS A 86 -7.18 16.53 -17.70
C LYS A 86 -8.50 16.06 -17.07
N GLY A 87 -8.71 14.76 -16.99
CA GLY A 87 -9.92 14.17 -16.45
C GLY A 87 -10.27 12.83 -17.11
N TYR A 88 -11.30 12.19 -16.59
CA TYR A 88 -11.85 10.95 -17.13
C TYR A 88 -12.71 11.24 -18.37
N PHE A 89 -12.57 10.37 -19.38
CA PHE A 89 -13.25 10.56 -20.65
C PHE A 89 -14.77 10.53 -20.50
N LYS A 90 -15.42 11.64 -20.90
CA LYS A 90 -16.89 11.84 -20.80
C LYS A 90 -17.49 11.64 -19.42
N ASP A 91 -16.68 11.71 -18.36
CA ASP A 91 -17.13 11.61 -16.98
C ASP A 91 -16.70 12.85 -16.18
N LYS A 92 -17.58 13.86 -16.23
CA LYS A 92 -17.34 15.14 -15.55
C LYS A 92 -17.46 15.02 -14.03
N GLU A 93 -18.33 14.15 -13.55
CA GLU A 93 -18.57 13.97 -12.12
C GLU A 93 -17.37 13.31 -11.46
N ALA A 94 -16.91 12.17 -11.99
CA ALA A 94 -15.68 11.51 -11.50
C ALA A 94 -14.46 12.43 -11.63
N THR A 95 -14.37 13.22 -12.73
CA THR A 95 -13.28 14.20 -12.90
C THR A 95 -13.31 15.27 -11.83
N SER A 96 -14.47 15.87 -11.56
CA SER A 96 -14.61 16.93 -10.55
C SER A 96 -14.24 16.41 -9.16
N LYS A 97 -14.70 15.21 -8.82
CA LYS A 97 -14.36 14.56 -7.56
C LYS A 97 -12.86 14.25 -7.43
N ALA A 98 -12.25 13.76 -8.50
CA ALA A 98 -10.82 13.42 -8.51
C ALA A 98 -9.89 14.64 -8.47
N MET A 99 -10.39 15.84 -8.82
CA MET A 99 -9.62 17.11 -8.88
C MET A 99 -10.07 18.12 -7.82
N ASP A 100 -10.75 17.68 -6.79
CA ASP A 100 -11.25 18.57 -5.75
C ASP A 100 -10.13 19.32 -5.04
N GLY A 101 -10.39 20.56 -4.63
CA GLY A 101 -9.39 21.42 -3.98
C GLY A 101 -8.18 21.77 -4.84
N GLY A 102 -8.19 21.47 -6.16
CA GLY A 102 -7.10 21.76 -7.09
C GLY A 102 -5.93 20.78 -7.01
N TRP A 103 -6.15 19.62 -6.39
CA TRP A 103 -5.23 18.49 -6.32
C TRP A 103 -5.88 17.25 -6.93
N PHE A 104 -5.07 16.38 -7.50
CA PHE A 104 -5.54 15.06 -7.91
C PHE A 104 -5.55 14.13 -6.70
N HIS A 105 -6.70 13.59 -6.39
CA HIS A 105 -6.94 12.59 -5.35
C HIS A 105 -6.59 11.21 -5.87
N SER A 106 -5.51 10.62 -5.36
CA SER A 106 -5.03 9.33 -5.85
C SER A 106 -5.88 8.13 -5.39
N GLY A 107 -6.60 8.29 -4.29
CA GLY A 107 -7.26 7.18 -3.59
C GLY A 107 -6.30 6.27 -2.81
N ASP A 108 -5.01 6.59 -2.79
CA ASP A 108 -3.99 5.82 -2.05
C ASP A 108 -3.68 6.51 -0.72
N LEU A 109 -3.84 5.77 0.38
CA LEU A 109 -3.56 6.24 1.73
C LEU A 109 -2.09 6.03 2.08
N ALA A 110 -1.48 7.03 2.68
CA ALA A 110 -0.06 7.03 2.99
C ALA A 110 0.24 7.80 4.28
N VAL A 111 1.47 7.64 4.72
CA VAL A 111 2.08 8.50 5.75
C VAL A 111 3.25 9.27 5.13
N MET A 112 3.53 10.45 5.67
CA MET A 112 4.70 11.24 5.33
C MET A 112 5.73 11.12 6.44
N HIS A 113 6.95 10.70 6.10
CA HIS A 113 8.06 10.66 7.06
C HIS A 113 8.72 12.04 7.21
N SER A 114 9.46 12.24 8.31
CA SER A 114 10.16 13.51 8.60
C SER A 114 11.20 13.90 7.55
N ASP A 115 11.74 12.92 6.83
CA ASP A 115 12.67 13.10 5.71
C ASP A 115 11.98 13.40 4.37
N GLY A 116 10.65 13.53 4.37
CA GLY A 116 9.84 13.81 3.19
C GLY A 116 9.50 12.59 2.32
N TYR A 117 9.85 11.38 2.76
CA TYR A 117 9.53 10.16 2.05
C TYR A 117 8.10 9.70 2.34
N VAL A 118 7.35 9.44 1.28
CA VAL A 118 6.00 8.88 1.36
C VAL A 118 6.09 7.36 1.50
N LYS A 119 5.23 6.79 2.35
CA LYS A 119 5.01 5.35 2.45
C LYS A 119 3.53 5.05 2.36
N ILE A 120 3.12 4.34 1.30
CA ILE A 120 1.74 3.86 1.13
C ILE A 120 1.41 2.87 2.23
N GLN A 121 0.21 3.01 2.77
CA GLN A 121 -0.36 2.12 3.78
C GLN A 121 -1.42 1.22 3.18
N ASP A 122 -2.31 1.77 2.35
CA ASP A 122 -3.36 1.04 1.65
C ASP A 122 -4.06 1.92 0.61
N ARG A 123 -5.08 1.39 -0.06
CA ARG A 123 -6.06 2.16 -0.81
C ARG A 123 -7.25 2.51 0.08
N SER A 124 -7.82 3.69 -0.12
CA SER A 124 -8.96 4.15 0.66
C SER A 124 -10.18 3.21 0.57
N LYS A 125 -10.37 2.58 -0.58
CA LYS A 125 -11.46 1.60 -0.83
C LYS A 125 -11.16 0.18 -0.35
N ASP A 126 -9.91 -0.13 -0.02
CA ASP A 126 -9.47 -1.47 0.38
C ASP A 126 -9.21 -1.55 1.90
N ILE A 127 -9.32 -0.40 2.62
CA ILE A 127 -9.31 -0.38 4.09
C ILE A 127 -10.49 -1.18 4.63
N ILE A 128 -10.19 -2.07 5.57
CA ILE A 128 -11.17 -2.90 6.26
C ILE A 128 -11.59 -2.19 7.55
N ILE A 129 -12.88 -1.92 7.71
CA ILE A 129 -13.41 -1.21 8.90
C ILE A 129 -14.00 -2.22 9.86
N SER A 130 -13.23 -2.62 10.86
CA SER A 130 -13.61 -3.63 11.84
C SER A 130 -13.83 -3.00 13.22
N GLY A 131 -15.09 -2.98 13.69
CA GLY A 131 -15.43 -2.41 15.00
C GLY A 131 -15.07 -0.94 15.17
N GLY A 132 -15.02 -0.18 14.07
CA GLY A 132 -14.61 1.23 14.05
C GLY A 132 -13.10 1.46 13.88
N GLU A 133 -12.30 0.40 13.81
CA GLU A 133 -10.86 0.49 13.58
C GLU A 133 -10.53 0.28 12.11
N ASN A 134 -9.63 1.10 11.57
CA ASN A 134 -9.13 0.97 10.21
C ASN A 134 -7.98 -0.05 10.15
N ILE A 135 -8.15 -1.07 9.31
CA ILE A 135 -7.18 -2.14 9.13
C ILE A 135 -6.64 -2.08 7.70
N SER A 136 -5.33 -1.99 7.55
CA SER A 136 -4.67 -2.09 6.25
C SER A 136 -4.61 -3.55 5.79
N SER A 137 -5.12 -3.81 4.59
CA SER A 137 -5.01 -5.11 3.93
C SER A 137 -3.54 -5.43 3.64
N ILE A 138 -2.77 -4.44 3.19
CA ILE A 138 -1.33 -4.55 2.86
C ILE A 138 -0.49 -4.94 4.09
N GLU A 139 -0.80 -4.44 5.28
CA GLU A 139 -0.09 -4.81 6.52
C GLU A 139 -0.21 -6.31 6.80
N ILE A 140 -1.41 -6.85 6.59
CA ILE A 140 -1.68 -8.28 6.79
C ILE A 140 -1.02 -9.11 5.69
N GLU A 141 -1.13 -8.68 4.42
CA GLU A 141 -0.50 -9.33 3.27
C GLU A 141 1.02 -9.42 3.43
N ASN A 142 1.65 -8.31 3.84
CA ASN A 142 3.10 -8.26 4.12
C ASN A 142 3.51 -9.18 5.27
N THR A 143 2.66 -9.35 6.27
CA THR A 143 2.90 -10.29 7.37
C THR A 143 2.82 -11.73 6.87
N LEU A 144 1.75 -12.08 6.14
CA LEU A 144 1.54 -13.41 5.57
C LEU A 144 2.64 -13.80 4.58
N ALA A 145 3.12 -12.85 3.76
CA ALA A 145 4.20 -13.07 2.79
C ALA A 145 5.55 -13.46 3.43
N LYS A 146 5.75 -13.20 4.71
CA LYS A 146 6.95 -13.65 5.46
C LYS A 146 6.91 -15.15 5.79
N HIS A 147 5.74 -15.77 5.73
CA HIS A 147 5.60 -17.19 6.02
C HIS A 147 6.15 -18.06 4.87
N PRO A 148 7.03 -19.04 5.13
CA PRO A 148 7.72 -19.81 4.08
C PRO A 148 6.82 -20.64 3.17
N SER A 149 5.57 -20.89 3.56
CA SER A 149 4.57 -21.62 2.79
C SER A 149 3.65 -20.71 1.96
N VAL A 150 3.75 -19.38 2.10
CA VAL A 150 2.93 -18.41 1.37
C VAL A 150 3.69 -17.92 0.15
N SER A 151 3.12 -18.13 -1.03
CA SER A 151 3.64 -17.59 -2.28
C SER A 151 3.10 -16.19 -2.54
N ILE A 152 1.78 -16.04 -2.42
CA ILE A 152 1.07 -14.77 -2.59
C ILE A 152 -0.08 -14.74 -1.58
N ALA A 153 -0.33 -13.56 -1.01
CA ALA A 153 -1.48 -13.29 -0.17
C ALA A 153 -2.27 -12.10 -0.72
N ALA A 154 -3.59 -12.18 -0.64
CA ALA A 154 -4.50 -11.07 -0.87
C ALA A 154 -5.50 -11.01 0.28
N VAL A 155 -5.74 -9.84 0.84
CA VAL A 155 -6.63 -9.65 1.98
C VAL A 155 -7.76 -8.70 1.60
N VAL A 156 -8.99 -9.10 1.89
CA VAL A 156 -10.17 -8.30 1.61
C VAL A 156 -11.08 -8.20 2.84
N ALA A 157 -11.92 -7.19 2.85
CA ALA A 157 -13.00 -7.06 3.80
C ALA A 157 -14.04 -8.19 3.57
N LYS A 158 -14.42 -8.87 4.65
CA LYS A 158 -15.54 -9.79 4.70
C LYS A 158 -16.59 -9.23 5.65
N PRO A 159 -17.88 -9.17 5.25
CA PRO A 159 -18.97 -8.77 6.15
C PRO A 159 -19.01 -9.63 7.42
N ASP A 160 -19.23 -9.00 8.56
CA ASP A 160 -19.35 -9.64 9.88
C ASP A 160 -20.45 -8.97 10.70
N ASP A 161 -21.36 -9.76 11.25
CA ASP A 161 -22.55 -9.24 11.97
C ASP A 161 -22.19 -8.45 13.24
N LYS A 162 -21.05 -8.75 13.85
CA LYS A 162 -20.62 -8.11 15.10
C LYS A 162 -19.70 -6.91 14.87
N TRP A 163 -18.80 -7.03 13.89
CA TRP A 163 -17.71 -6.05 13.70
C TRP A 163 -17.90 -5.18 12.45
N GLY A 164 -18.98 -5.39 11.67
CA GLY A 164 -19.21 -4.78 10.37
C GLY A 164 -18.40 -5.48 9.29
N GLU A 165 -17.09 -5.40 9.39
CA GLU A 165 -16.15 -6.11 8.52
C GLU A 165 -15.06 -6.80 9.33
N VAL A 166 -14.47 -7.85 8.74
CA VAL A 166 -13.29 -8.54 9.27
C VAL A 166 -12.34 -8.91 8.14
N PRO A 167 -11.01 -8.99 8.40
CA PRO A 167 -10.05 -9.42 7.39
C PRO A 167 -10.27 -10.88 7.00
N CYS A 168 -10.31 -11.14 5.69
CA CYS A 168 -10.30 -12.48 5.08
C CYS A 168 -9.11 -12.59 4.13
N ALA A 169 -8.23 -13.55 4.37
CA ALA A 169 -7.02 -13.75 3.58
C ALA A 169 -7.22 -14.85 2.53
N PHE A 170 -6.85 -14.58 1.29
CA PHE A 170 -6.77 -15.54 0.19
C PHE A 170 -5.30 -15.83 -0.09
N ILE A 171 -4.92 -17.11 -0.10
CA ILE A 171 -3.52 -17.53 -0.10
C ILE A 171 -3.24 -18.49 -1.27
N GLU A 172 -2.26 -18.13 -2.10
CA GLU A 172 -1.54 -19.09 -2.93
C GLU A 172 -0.38 -19.68 -2.13
N MET A 173 -0.36 -21.02 -2.02
CA MET A 173 0.71 -21.71 -1.30
C MET A 173 1.94 -21.91 -2.19
N VAL A 174 3.11 -21.95 -1.56
CA VAL A 174 4.32 -22.46 -2.20
C VAL A 174 4.15 -23.95 -2.42
N LYS A 175 4.50 -24.43 -3.64
CA LYS A 175 4.41 -25.85 -4.00
C LYS A 175 5.20 -26.71 -2.98
N ASP A 176 4.61 -27.81 -2.56
CA ASP A 176 5.20 -28.80 -1.65
C ASP A 176 5.49 -28.27 -0.23
N LYS A 177 4.87 -27.14 0.16
CA LYS A 177 4.95 -26.59 1.53
C LYS A 177 3.55 -26.41 2.10
N PRO A 178 2.88 -27.49 2.54
CA PRO A 178 1.53 -27.38 3.08
C PRO A 178 1.53 -26.57 4.39
N VAL A 179 0.46 -25.83 4.59
CA VAL A 179 0.18 -25.05 5.80
C VAL A 179 -1.33 -25.04 6.03
N THR A 180 -1.76 -24.99 7.26
CA THR A 180 -3.18 -24.92 7.63
C THR A 180 -3.60 -23.46 7.90
N GLU A 181 -4.90 -23.19 7.81
CA GLU A 181 -5.50 -21.92 8.20
C GLU A 181 -5.11 -21.53 9.63
N LYS A 182 -5.17 -22.49 10.56
CA LYS A 182 -4.85 -22.24 11.98
C LYS A 182 -3.40 -21.82 12.18
N GLU A 183 -2.47 -22.40 11.45
CA GLU A 183 -1.04 -22.05 11.51
C GLU A 183 -0.81 -20.61 11.00
N LEU A 184 -1.42 -20.24 9.88
CA LEU A 184 -1.30 -18.87 9.33
C LEU A 184 -1.95 -17.83 10.26
N ILE A 185 -3.12 -18.12 10.82
CA ILE A 185 -3.76 -17.26 11.82
C ILE A 185 -2.87 -17.13 13.07
N SER A 186 -2.25 -18.22 13.54
CA SER A 186 -1.34 -18.19 14.67
C SER A 186 -0.09 -17.34 14.37
N PHE A 187 0.49 -17.51 13.20
CA PHE A 187 1.62 -16.71 12.72
C PHE A 187 1.30 -15.20 12.69
N CYS A 188 0.12 -14.83 12.20
CA CYS A 188 -0.32 -13.44 12.23
C CYS A 188 -0.46 -12.88 13.65
N LYS A 189 -0.88 -13.69 14.62
CA LYS A 189 -1.03 -13.26 16.02
C LYS A 189 0.28 -12.91 16.71
N GLU A 190 1.41 -13.41 16.22
CA GLU A 190 2.73 -13.12 16.79
C GLU A 190 3.18 -11.68 16.53
N THR A 191 2.67 -11.05 15.46
CA THR A 191 3.13 -9.73 15.00
C THR A 191 2.03 -8.69 14.87
N LEU A 192 0.79 -9.12 14.63
CA LEU A 192 -0.34 -8.20 14.41
C LEU A 192 -1.18 -8.02 15.69
N ALA A 193 -1.74 -6.82 15.85
CA ALA A 193 -2.77 -6.59 16.85
C ALA A 193 -3.98 -7.51 16.61
N GLY A 194 -4.62 -7.99 17.67
CA GLY A 194 -5.64 -9.05 17.59
C GLY A 194 -6.83 -8.74 16.66
N PHE A 195 -7.22 -7.47 16.50
CA PHE A 195 -8.29 -7.05 15.60
C PHE A 195 -7.86 -7.08 14.11
N LYS A 196 -6.55 -7.01 13.80
CA LYS A 196 -5.99 -7.11 12.46
C LYS A 196 -5.81 -8.55 11.98
N VAL A 197 -5.87 -9.53 12.87
CA VAL A 197 -5.65 -10.94 12.52
C VAL A 197 -6.80 -11.44 11.65
N PRO A 198 -6.52 -12.08 10.49
CA PRO A 198 -7.55 -12.65 9.65
C PRO A 198 -8.47 -13.59 10.41
N LYS A 199 -9.77 -13.45 10.17
CA LYS A 199 -10.78 -14.35 10.76
C LYS A 199 -11.03 -15.59 9.92
N GLN A 200 -10.57 -15.56 8.68
CA GLN A 200 -10.66 -16.67 7.74
C GLN A 200 -9.47 -16.66 6.79
N VAL A 201 -8.98 -17.85 6.43
CA VAL A 201 -7.99 -18.05 5.38
C VAL A 201 -8.56 -19.00 4.34
N VAL A 202 -8.51 -18.61 3.08
CA VAL A 202 -8.97 -19.40 1.93
C VAL A 202 -7.77 -19.72 1.06
N PHE A 203 -7.52 -20.99 0.79
CA PHE A 203 -6.46 -21.43 -0.12
C PHE A 203 -7.02 -21.55 -1.54
N CYS A 204 -6.45 -20.81 -2.48
CA CYS A 204 -6.88 -20.83 -3.89
C CYS A 204 -5.80 -20.25 -4.80
N ASP A 205 -5.94 -20.46 -6.10
CA ASP A 205 -5.23 -19.70 -7.12
C ASP A 205 -5.87 -18.30 -7.21
N LEU A 206 -5.07 -17.26 -7.08
CA LEU A 206 -5.56 -15.88 -7.13
C LEU A 206 -5.78 -15.43 -8.59
N PRO A 207 -6.92 -14.80 -8.89
CA PRO A 207 -7.17 -14.26 -10.22
C PRO A 207 -6.18 -13.13 -10.51
N LYS A 208 -5.56 -13.15 -11.70
CA LYS A 208 -4.55 -12.17 -12.11
C LYS A 208 -4.91 -11.57 -13.46
N THR A 209 -4.59 -10.30 -13.62
CA THR A 209 -4.62 -9.64 -14.93
C THR A 209 -3.58 -10.24 -15.87
N SER A 210 -3.63 -9.91 -17.17
CA SER A 210 -2.60 -10.30 -18.15
C SER A 210 -1.20 -9.79 -17.79
N THR A 211 -1.12 -8.76 -16.95
CA THR A 211 0.15 -8.18 -16.45
C THR A 211 0.58 -8.76 -15.10
N GLY A 212 -0.16 -9.75 -14.55
CA GLY A 212 0.17 -10.43 -13.30
C GLY A 212 -0.30 -9.73 -12.02
N LYS A 213 -1.07 -8.63 -12.11
CA LYS A 213 -1.68 -7.99 -10.93
C LYS A 213 -2.87 -8.82 -10.43
N ILE A 214 -2.99 -8.99 -9.12
CA ILE A 214 -4.15 -9.61 -8.45
C ILE A 214 -5.38 -8.74 -8.72
N GLN A 215 -6.52 -9.41 -9.02
CA GLN A 215 -7.83 -8.78 -9.26
C GLN A 215 -8.72 -8.86 -8.03
#